data_49f7caf5d8ccefa75a36ed721f66ac95
#
_entry.id   49f7caf5d8ccefa75a36ed721f66ac95
#
_cell.length_a   1.000
_cell.length_b   1.000
_cell.length_c   1.000
_cell.angle_alpha   90.00
_cell.angle_beta   90.00
_cell.angle_gamma   90.00
#
_symmetry.space_group_name_H-M   'P 1'
#
loop_
_entity.id
_entity.type
_entity.pdbx_description
1 polymer ?
#
loop_
_entity_poly.entity_id
_entity_poly.type
_entity_poly.pdbx_seq_one_letter_code
_entity_poly.pdbx_strand_id
1 'polypeptide(L)'
;MDEFDLGPDIPIEGTTGEAPRFIFCFDFGTTFTGVAWALVNGTSPPRLRDIQVVSAWASDYIQDKVPSLYTYSPEHGQRWGWDIENNMYVIRQPKLELPEPKTLDALKKLKCAVKYDRILREAIENGTRLPIHVTKGPYDVTRDYLFEVAKAAHDSVEKNLPPGQLKDFPIDIVVTHPAEWDERARSMTFKAVHAAFKYGFRDSKLGTSRLTTEPEACAQYTLEAAQSEGIMDIREGECFVVVDAGGGTVDLVSYYVQSLSPFQPKKVTRPSGGKCGATCIDRYFLFEYLPAKLGAEYDALAPGVLEARDQDQSGGQVVLSTGLQSILKEFQLIKHEFEGRKARGQAGDIKVLNLPHGFGNRNDAARGIRDGQLLISSADLEIMFRESVPEILRLIEGQLSAVENKHMKAKAIFLSGGFSGSKYLRDCVEHFARSRDVGFYWPEKESWSAVARGGVVMGLSSGGEFRQAPICHQSPCHIGVVLAEPFANFSHEPEQRYLDTHDGKARAKNNIKWLVLKGDLIENELYVKQRIVRKLPKRMNPASRLTVVFDTWDYIGEYANEPPTNLHETPGKFQ
;
A
#
# COMPACT_ATOMS: atom_id res chain seq x y z
N MET A 1 36.46 -11.70 7.12
CA MET A 1 36.09 -11.45 5.71
C MET A 1 35.21 -12.62 5.36
N ASP A 2 33.93 -12.47 5.70
CA ASP A 2 32.95 -13.50 5.40
C ASP A 2 32.50 -13.29 3.94
N GLU A 3 32.67 -14.32 3.14
CA GLU A 3 32.19 -14.38 1.76
C GLU A 3 30.68 -14.16 1.80
N PHE A 4 30.24 -13.09 1.19
CA PHE A 4 28.82 -12.88 0.90
C PHE A 4 28.36 -14.03 0.00
N ASP A 5 27.48 -14.86 0.51
CA ASP A 5 26.75 -15.87 -0.26
C ASP A 5 25.93 -15.14 -1.32
N LEU A 6 26.45 -15.13 -2.53
CA LEU A 6 25.79 -14.55 -3.70
C LEU A 6 24.77 -15.60 -4.15
N GLY A 7 23.49 -15.36 -3.90
CA GLY A 7 22.40 -16.22 -4.33
C GLY A 7 22.45 -16.63 -5.82
N PRO A 8 21.59 -17.55 -6.27
CA PRO A 8 21.76 -18.27 -7.53
C PRO A 8 21.68 -17.37 -8.78
N ASP A 9 22.46 -17.75 -9.78
CA ASP A 9 22.78 -17.05 -11.01
C ASP A 9 21.74 -17.22 -12.13
N ILE A 10 20.45 -17.05 -11.84
CA ILE A 10 19.41 -17.16 -12.88
C ILE A 10 19.14 -15.79 -13.53
N PRO A 11 19.33 -15.66 -14.87
CA PRO A 11 18.97 -14.47 -15.60
C PRO A 11 17.45 -14.27 -15.62
N ILE A 12 16.99 -13.03 -15.44
CA ILE A 12 15.62 -12.65 -15.73
C ILE A 12 15.52 -12.59 -17.27
N GLU A 13 14.81 -13.53 -17.89
CA GLU A 13 14.72 -13.61 -19.34
C GLU A 13 14.03 -12.37 -19.96
N GLY A 14 14.51 -11.91 -21.11
CA GLY A 14 13.83 -10.92 -21.94
C GLY A 14 14.53 -9.58 -22.19
N THR A 15 15.77 -9.39 -21.70
CA THR A 15 16.43 -8.06 -21.73
C THR A 15 17.69 -7.95 -22.58
N THR A 16 18.08 -9.00 -23.31
CA THR A 16 19.24 -8.95 -24.20
C THR A 16 18.96 -8.12 -25.46
N GLY A 17 19.75 -7.05 -25.64
CA GLY A 17 19.62 -6.14 -26.78
C GLY A 17 18.75 -4.92 -26.56
N GLU A 18 18.19 -4.72 -25.35
CA GLU A 18 17.42 -3.52 -25.00
C GLU A 18 18.31 -2.29 -24.75
N ALA A 19 17.76 -1.10 -25.01
CA ALA A 19 18.43 0.14 -24.69
C ALA A 19 18.64 0.27 -23.17
N PRO A 20 19.82 0.77 -22.72
CA PRO A 20 20.07 0.97 -21.29
C PRO A 20 18.99 1.84 -20.63
N ARG A 21 18.49 1.39 -19.47
CA ARG A 21 17.52 2.14 -18.68
C ARG A 21 17.57 1.70 -17.21
N PHE A 22 17.09 2.57 -16.34
CA PHE A 22 16.83 2.22 -14.95
C PHE A 22 15.37 1.82 -14.76
N ILE A 23 15.11 0.95 -13.81
CA ILE A 23 13.76 0.63 -13.34
C ILE A 23 13.73 0.88 -11.85
N PHE A 24 12.78 1.71 -11.40
CA PHE A 24 12.51 1.98 -10.00
C PHE A 24 11.12 1.52 -9.63
N CYS A 25 10.99 0.80 -8.53
CA CYS A 25 9.70 0.48 -7.94
C CYS A 25 9.52 1.25 -6.64
N PHE A 26 8.40 1.97 -6.53
CA PHE A 26 7.95 2.65 -5.32
C PHE A 26 6.85 1.84 -4.65
N ASP A 27 7.20 1.21 -3.54
CA ASP A 27 6.27 0.51 -2.66
C ASP A 27 5.87 1.45 -1.52
N PHE A 28 4.84 2.27 -1.76
CA PHE A 28 4.30 3.18 -0.76
C PHE A 28 3.40 2.41 0.20
N GLY A 29 3.95 1.96 1.31
CA GLY A 29 3.22 1.21 2.34
C GLY A 29 2.51 2.09 3.36
N THR A 30 1.58 1.50 4.12
CA THR A 30 0.84 2.17 5.20
C THR A 30 1.75 2.65 6.32
N THR A 31 2.69 1.80 6.73
CA THR A 31 3.60 2.07 7.85
C THR A 31 5.03 2.35 7.40
N PHE A 32 5.48 1.72 6.34
CA PHE A 32 6.81 1.87 5.78
C PHE A 32 6.75 1.92 4.26
N THR A 33 7.62 2.71 3.66
CA THR A 33 7.79 2.84 2.21
C THR A 33 9.14 2.26 1.82
N GLY A 34 9.17 1.47 0.74
CA GLY A 34 10.38 0.90 0.16
C GLY A 34 10.59 1.38 -1.27
N VAL A 35 11.85 1.47 -1.69
CA VAL A 35 12.22 1.71 -3.08
C VAL A 35 13.27 0.69 -3.49
N ALA A 36 12.99 -0.05 -4.57
CA ALA A 36 13.94 -0.93 -5.21
C ALA A 36 14.24 -0.47 -6.62
N TRP A 37 15.41 -0.83 -7.14
CA TRP A 37 15.81 -0.45 -8.48
C TRP A 37 16.75 -1.47 -9.13
N ALA A 38 16.84 -1.44 -10.45
CA ALA A 38 17.83 -2.17 -11.23
C ALA A 38 18.25 -1.35 -12.46
N LEU A 39 19.45 -1.62 -12.96
CA LEU A 39 19.96 -1.09 -14.21
C LEU A 39 19.90 -2.19 -15.28
N VAL A 40 19.14 -1.94 -16.34
CA VAL A 40 19.21 -2.70 -17.59
C VAL A 40 20.31 -2.10 -18.44
N ASN A 41 21.37 -2.84 -18.70
CA ASN A 41 22.53 -2.33 -19.46
C ASN A 41 22.59 -2.83 -20.92
N GLY A 42 21.62 -3.65 -21.34
CA GLY A 42 21.50 -4.19 -22.70
C GLY A 42 22.49 -5.29 -23.07
N THR A 43 23.46 -5.64 -22.20
CA THR A 43 24.50 -6.65 -22.49
C THR A 43 24.15 -8.03 -21.97
N SER A 44 23.43 -8.09 -20.86
CA SER A 44 22.93 -9.33 -20.26
C SER A 44 21.64 -9.04 -19.49
N PRO A 45 20.71 -10.01 -19.40
CA PRO A 45 19.52 -9.83 -18.58
C PRO A 45 19.92 -9.65 -17.11
N PRO A 46 19.30 -8.70 -16.37
CA PRO A 46 19.49 -8.58 -14.93
C PRO A 46 19.01 -9.86 -14.23
N ARG A 47 19.62 -10.15 -13.08
CA ARG A 47 19.27 -11.29 -12.22
C ARG A 47 18.55 -10.77 -10.98
N LEU A 48 17.88 -11.64 -10.22
CA LEU A 48 17.23 -11.22 -8.96
C LEU A 48 18.20 -10.52 -8.00
N ARG A 49 19.45 -11.00 -7.94
CA ARG A 49 20.51 -10.38 -7.10
C ARG A 49 20.95 -9.00 -7.57
N ASP A 50 20.70 -8.63 -8.80
CA ASP A 50 21.05 -7.32 -9.35
C ASP A 50 20.01 -6.24 -8.95
N ILE A 51 18.88 -6.67 -8.38
CA ILE A 51 17.86 -5.77 -7.85
C ILE A 51 18.34 -5.22 -6.50
N GLN A 52 18.61 -3.93 -6.48
CA GLN A 52 19.04 -3.20 -5.30
C GLN A 52 17.85 -2.59 -4.57
N VAL A 53 17.97 -2.50 -3.25
CA VAL A 53 17.00 -1.77 -2.41
C VAL A 53 17.67 -0.52 -1.87
N VAL A 54 16.96 0.60 -1.88
CA VAL A 54 17.42 1.80 -1.23
C VAL A 54 17.37 1.57 0.28
N SER A 55 18.55 1.55 0.91
CA SER A 55 18.69 1.32 2.35
C SER A 55 19.30 2.50 3.10
N ALA A 56 20.00 3.40 2.40
CA ALA A 56 20.55 4.62 2.97
C ALA A 56 19.55 5.78 2.77
N TRP A 57 18.78 6.07 3.79
CA TRP A 57 17.84 7.19 3.84
C TRP A 57 18.51 8.45 4.40
N ALA A 58 17.77 9.52 4.60
CA ALA A 58 18.32 10.81 5.05
C ALA A 58 18.95 10.80 6.45
N SER A 59 18.81 9.72 7.21
CA SER A 59 19.36 9.52 8.56
C SER A 59 20.47 8.48 8.58
N ASP A 60 21.17 8.34 9.71
CA ASP A 60 22.21 7.32 9.92
C ASP A 60 21.66 5.87 9.99
N TYR A 61 20.37 5.68 9.77
CA TYR A 61 19.73 4.36 9.77
C TYR A 61 19.84 3.69 8.40
N ILE A 62 20.42 2.50 8.38
CA ILE A 62 20.47 1.63 7.19
C ILE A 62 19.36 0.59 7.32
N GLN A 63 18.30 0.76 6.55
CA GLN A 63 17.12 -0.11 6.56
C GLN A 63 16.49 -0.15 5.16
N ASP A 64 15.97 -1.31 4.76
CA ASP A 64 15.33 -1.52 3.44
C ASP A 64 14.09 -0.65 3.21
N LYS A 65 13.48 -0.14 4.28
CA LYS A 65 12.31 0.73 4.20
C LYS A 65 12.41 1.89 5.19
N VAL A 66 11.71 2.96 4.86
CA VAL A 66 11.59 4.17 5.68
C VAL A 66 10.17 4.30 6.23
N PRO A 67 9.96 4.75 7.49
CA PRO A 67 8.63 4.96 8.04
C PRO A 67 7.79 5.94 7.19
N SER A 68 6.53 5.59 6.93
CA SER A 68 5.56 6.47 6.24
C SER A 68 5.03 7.54 7.21
N LEU A 69 5.94 8.36 7.72
CA LEU A 69 5.72 9.42 8.69
C LEU A 69 6.15 10.76 8.11
N TYR A 70 5.36 11.81 8.37
CA TYR A 70 5.66 13.16 7.91
C TYR A 70 5.23 14.22 8.92
N THR A 71 5.95 15.35 8.99
CA THR A 71 5.55 16.49 9.80
C THR A 71 5.81 17.81 9.09
N TYR A 72 4.96 18.79 9.39
CA TYR A 72 5.11 20.19 8.99
C TYR A 72 5.39 21.08 10.22
N SER A 73 6.15 20.58 11.18
CA SER A 73 6.41 21.28 12.43
C SER A 73 6.88 22.72 12.18
N PRO A 74 6.24 23.74 12.78
CA PRO A 74 6.69 25.13 12.67
C PRO A 74 8.09 25.36 13.28
N GLU A 75 8.44 24.57 14.30
CA GLU A 75 9.69 24.73 15.07
C GLU A 75 10.86 23.99 14.42
N HIS A 76 10.58 22.80 13.83
CA HIS A 76 11.61 21.89 13.32
C HIS A 76 11.62 21.80 11.79
N GLY A 77 10.71 22.51 11.12
CA GLY A 77 10.51 22.41 9.67
C GLY A 77 9.90 21.08 9.23
N GLN A 78 10.05 20.76 7.96
CA GLN A 78 9.61 19.48 7.41
C GLN A 78 10.59 18.38 7.84
N ARG A 79 10.07 17.32 8.44
CA ARG A 79 10.79 16.10 8.81
C ARG A 79 9.99 14.91 8.33
N TRP A 80 10.66 13.79 8.08
CA TRP A 80 10.04 12.59 7.56
C TRP A 80 10.80 11.32 7.95
N GLY A 81 10.12 10.20 7.88
CA GLY A 81 10.73 8.91 8.08
C GLY A 81 11.40 8.75 9.44
N TRP A 82 12.68 8.41 9.44
CA TRP A 82 13.47 8.17 10.65
C TRP A 82 13.87 9.47 11.39
N ASP A 83 13.78 10.63 10.74
CA ASP A 83 14.12 11.94 11.35
C ASP A 83 12.99 12.50 12.22
N ILE A 84 11.91 11.75 12.40
CA ILE A 84 10.79 12.13 13.25
C ILE A 84 11.14 11.87 14.73
N GLU A 85 11.12 12.94 15.53
CA GLU A 85 11.31 12.89 16.96
C GLU A 85 9.99 12.80 17.74
N ASN A 86 10.05 12.32 19.00
CA ASN A 86 8.87 12.11 19.83
C ASN A 86 8.10 13.39 20.21
N ASN A 87 8.72 14.56 20.08
CA ASN A 87 8.14 15.88 20.40
C ASN A 87 7.44 16.55 19.21
N MET A 88 7.41 15.93 18.05
CA MET A 88 6.83 16.49 16.83
C MET A 88 5.38 16.07 16.64
N TYR A 89 4.58 16.96 16.02
CA TYR A 89 3.28 16.58 15.46
C TYR A 89 3.50 15.72 14.23
N VAL A 90 3.07 14.45 14.26
CA VAL A 90 3.37 13.48 13.23
C VAL A 90 2.10 13.06 12.50
N ILE A 91 2.10 13.20 11.18
CA ILE A 91 1.10 12.59 10.31
C ILE A 91 1.52 11.15 10.05
N ARG A 92 0.63 10.23 10.43
CA ARG A 92 0.84 8.77 10.32
C ARG A 92 -0.10 8.18 9.28
N GLN A 93 0.34 7.13 8.59
CA GLN A 93 -0.48 6.34 7.69
C GLN A 93 -1.24 7.15 6.61
N PRO A 94 -0.61 8.12 5.93
CA PRO A 94 -1.30 8.97 4.94
C PRO A 94 -1.92 8.16 3.80
N LYS A 95 -1.39 6.97 3.53
CA LYS A 95 -1.89 6.04 2.52
C LYS A 95 -3.35 5.65 2.74
N LEU A 96 -3.75 5.36 3.99
CA LEU A 96 -5.11 4.91 4.32
C LEU A 96 -6.19 5.98 4.10
N GLU A 97 -5.79 7.24 3.94
CA GLU A 97 -6.71 8.34 3.71
C GLU A 97 -6.96 8.65 2.22
N LEU A 98 -6.21 8.03 1.31
CA LEU A 98 -6.33 8.27 -0.13
C LEU A 98 -7.66 7.77 -0.73
N PRO A 99 -8.22 6.61 -0.33
CA PRO A 99 -9.46 6.10 -0.90
C PRO A 99 -10.69 6.96 -0.59
N GLU A 100 -10.68 7.71 0.50
CA GLU A 100 -11.88 8.38 1.00
C GLU A 100 -11.97 9.88 0.65
N PRO A 101 -13.02 10.33 -0.05
CA PRO A 101 -13.28 11.76 -0.27
C PRO A 101 -13.95 12.35 0.96
N LYS A 102 -13.28 13.22 1.76
CA LYS A 102 -13.95 13.67 2.98
C LYS A 102 -13.70 15.11 3.36
N THR A 103 -14.58 15.99 2.91
CA THR A 103 -14.78 17.33 3.47
C THR A 103 -15.32 17.29 4.90
N LEU A 104 -16.21 16.33 5.21
CA LEU A 104 -16.83 16.25 6.55
C LEU A 104 -15.86 15.68 7.60
N ASP A 105 -15.00 14.73 7.22
CA ASP A 105 -14.01 14.15 8.11
C ASP A 105 -12.78 15.05 8.29
N ALA A 106 -12.42 15.86 7.30
CA ALA A 106 -11.40 16.90 7.49
C ALA A 106 -11.79 17.86 8.62
N LEU A 107 -13.07 18.24 8.71
CA LEU A 107 -13.59 19.06 9.80
C LEU A 107 -13.64 18.32 11.15
N LYS A 108 -13.96 17.01 11.15
CA LYS A 108 -13.91 16.18 12.37
C LYS A 108 -12.47 15.99 12.83
N LYS A 109 -11.55 15.69 11.93
CA LYS A 109 -10.10 15.57 12.20
C LYS A 109 -9.53 16.89 12.71
N LEU A 110 -9.92 18.01 12.11
CA LEU A 110 -9.55 19.34 12.57
C LEU A 110 -10.02 19.59 14.01
N LYS A 111 -11.26 19.23 14.35
CA LYS A 111 -11.80 19.35 15.72
C LYS A 111 -11.02 18.50 16.72
N CYS A 112 -10.64 17.28 16.36
CA CYS A 112 -9.79 16.43 17.20
C CYS A 112 -8.38 17.00 17.34
N ALA A 113 -7.75 17.41 16.25
CA ALA A 113 -6.42 18.02 16.26
C ALA A 113 -6.40 19.30 17.10
N VAL A 114 -7.41 20.17 16.99
CA VAL A 114 -7.57 21.38 17.80
C VAL A 114 -7.63 21.09 19.29
N LYS A 115 -8.31 20.00 19.67
CA LYS A 115 -8.46 19.66 21.09
C LYS A 115 -7.12 19.25 21.74
N TYR A 116 -6.22 18.66 20.97
CA TYR A 116 -4.98 18.03 21.48
C TYR A 116 -3.69 18.68 20.98
N ASP A 117 -3.73 19.48 19.93
CA ASP A 117 -2.57 20.25 19.44
C ASP A 117 -2.56 21.63 20.09
N ARG A 118 -1.59 21.86 20.99
CA ARG A 118 -1.42 23.15 21.67
C ARG A 118 -1.19 24.28 20.68
N ILE A 119 -0.34 24.08 19.68
CA ILE A 119 0.03 25.09 18.68
C ILE A 119 -1.20 25.47 17.84
N LEU A 120 -1.98 24.46 17.43
CA LEU A 120 -3.21 24.68 16.67
C LEU A 120 -4.25 25.43 17.50
N ARG A 121 -4.40 25.11 18.78
CA ARG A 121 -5.29 25.79 19.72
C ARG A 121 -4.89 27.25 19.91
N GLU A 122 -3.61 27.50 20.22
CA GLU A 122 -3.06 28.84 20.36
C GLU A 122 -3.21 29.68 19.07
N ALA A 123 -3.03 29.07 17.88
CA ALA A 123 -3.23 29.74 16.61
C ALA A 123 -4.70 30.17 16.39
N ILE A 124 -5.65 29.32 16.78
CA ILE A 124 -7.09 29.64 16.69
C ILE A 124 -7.48 30.70 17.71
N GLU A 125 -7.06 30.56 18.96
CA GLU A 125 -7.34 31.54 20.05
C GLU A 125 -6.77 32.91 19.75
N ASN A 126 -5.57 32.98 19.18
CA ASN A 126 -4.89 34.22 18.84
C ASN A 126 -5.26 34.78 17.45
N GLY A 127 -6.13 34.11 16.70
CA GLY A 127 -6.50 34.51 15.33
C GLY A 127 -5.34 34.51 14.35
N THR A 128 -4.27 33.74 14.62
CA THR A 128 -3.10 33.63 13.75
C THR A 128 -3.36 32.63 12.61
N ARG A 129 -2.48 32.65 11.60
CA ARG A 129 -2.59 31.72 10.47
C ARG A 129 -2.50 30.27 10.96
N LEU A 130 -3.46 29.44 10.54
CA LEU A 130 -3.43 28.01 10.85
C LEU A 130 -2.14 27.36 10.36
N PRO A 131 -1.58 26.41 11.11
CA PRO A 131 -0.43 25.63 10.69
C PRO A 131 -0.66 24.95 9.34
N ILE A 132 0.38 24.82 8.53
CA ILE A 132 0.30 24.30 7.15
C ILE A 132 -0.32 22.90 7.10
N HIS A 133 -0.03 22.04 8.07
CA HIS A 133 -0.56 20.68 8.10
C HIS A 133 -2.09 20.59 8.15
N VAL A 134 -2.75 21.62 8.68
CA VAL A 134 -4.22 21.68 8.78
C VAL A 134 -4.87 21.95 7.42
N THR A 135 -4.17 22.60 6.51
CA THR A 135 -4.65 22.98 5.19
C THR A 135 -4.33 21.96 4.11
N LYS A 136 -3.56 20.92 4.43
CA LYS A 136 -3.13 19.87 3.49
C LYS A 136 -4.12 18.71 3.46
N GLY A 137 -4.53 18.33 2.25
CA GLY A 137 -5.31 17.10 2.04
C GLY A 137 -4.42 15.85 2.02
N PRO A 138 -5.03 14.65 2.09
CA PRO A 138 -4.28 13.38 2.07
C PRO A 138 -3.34 13.26 0.87
N TYR A 139 -3.78 13.69 -0.31
CA TYR A 139 -2.96 13.71 -1.51
C TYR A 139 -1.72 14.60 -1.36
N ASP A 140 -1.89 15.82 -0.81
CA ASP A 140 -0.78 16.76 -0.66
C ASP A 140 0.27 16.23 0.30
N VAL A 141 -0.16 15.65 1.43
CA VAL A 141 0.74 15.02 2.41
C VAL A 141 1.48 13.85 1.78
N THR A 142 0.76 12.97 1.07
CA THR A 142 1.35 11.83 0.38
C THR A 142 2.39 12.28 -0.66
N ARG A 143 2.06 13.29 -1.47
CA ARG A 143 2.98 13.85 -2.46
C ARG A 143 4.23 14.44 -1.79
N ASP A 144 4.05 15.23 -0.75
CA ASP A 144 5.16 15.90 -0.05
C ASP A 144 6.09 14.85 0.63
N TYR A 145 5.52 13.80 1.23
CA TYR A 145 6.27 12.67 1.78
C TYR A 145 7.03 11.91 0.68
N LEU A 146 6.34 11.53 -0.39
CA LEU A 146 6.96 10.78 -1.50
C LEU A 146 8.02 11.59 -2.24
N PHE A 147 7.93 12.93 -2.23
CA PHE A 147 8.99 13.79 -2.75
C PHE A 147 10.30 13.60 -1.98
N GLU A 148 10.25 13.57 -0.65
CA GLU A 148 11.44 13.33 0.18
C GLU A 148 11.99 11.91 -0.04
N VAL A 149 11.10 10.91 -0.14
CA VAL A 149 11.47 9.52 -0.48
C VAL A 149 12.17 9.46 -1.83
N ALA A 150 11.61 10.08 -2.87
CA ALA A 150 12.18 10.07 -4.21
C ALA A 150 13.55 10.77 -4.25
N LYS A 151 13.68 11.91 -3.55
CA LYS A 151 14.95 12.64 -3.43
C LYS A 151 16.01 11.79 -2.73
N ALA A 152 15.67 11.16 -1.60
CA ALA A 152 16.61 10.30 -0.88
C ALA A 152 17.01 9.07 -1.70
N ALA A 153 16.07 8.48 -2.45
CA ALA A 153 16.34 7.39 -3.36
C ALA A 153 17.30 7.82 -4.48
N HIS A 154 17.05 8.97 -5.12
CA HIS A 154 17.95 9.54 -6.11
C HIS A 154 19.36 9.72 -5.54
N ASP A 155 19.49 10.40 -4.40
CA ASP A 155 20.78 10.74 -3.80
C ASP A 155 21.54 9.47 -3.34
N SER A 156 20.82 8.45 -2.87
CA SER A 156 21.40 7.16 -2.49
C SER A 156 21.93 6.40 -3.69
N VAL A 157 21.19 6.37 -4.80
CA VAL A 157 21.56 5.64 -6.01
C VAL A 157 22.70 6.37 -6.75
N GLU A 158 22.62 7.71 -6.90
CA GLU A 158 23.65 8.51 -7.56
C GLU A 158 25.02 8.37 -6.87
N LYS A 159 25.07 8.22 -5.55
CA LYS A 159 26.33 7.97 -4.81
C LYS A 159 27.01 6.63 -5.16
N ASN A 160 26.21 5.65 -5.58
CA ASN A 160 26.69 4.29 -5.88
C ASN A 160 26.95 4.06 -7.38
N LEU A 161 26.69 5.06 -8.21
CA LEU A 161 26.85 4.99 -9.65
C LEU A 161 27.96 5.95 -10.13
N PRO A 162 28.52 5.73 -11.32
CA PRO A 162 29.34 6.74 -11.99
C PRO A 162 28.58 8.09 -12.10
N PRO A 163 29.27 9.21 -11.83
CA PRO A 163 28.62 10.53 -11.82
C PRO A 163 27.83 10.82 -13.11
N GLY A 164 26.55 11.18 -12.95
CA GLY A 164 25.67 11.54 -14.06
C GLY A 164 24.97 10.37 -14.74
N GLN A 165 25.25 9.13 -14.39
CA GLN A 165 24.67 7.96 -15.07
C GLN A 165 23.14 7.91 -14.96
N LEU A 166 22.55 8.36 -13.85
CA LEU A 166 21.09 8.47 -13.71
C LEU A 166 20.45 9.46 -14.71
N LYS A 167 21.19 10.43 -15.22
CA LYS A 167 20.71 11.41 -16.21
C LYS A 167 20.81 10.91 -17.64
N ASP A 168 21.75 10.00 -17.88
CA ASP A 168 22.05 9.52 -19.23
C ASP A 168 21.01 8.54 -19.73
N PHE A 169 20.42 7.74 -18.83
CA PHE A 169 19.47 6.70 -19.18
C PHE A 169 18.03 7.05 -18.75
N PRO A 170 17.01 6.62 -19.51
CA PRO A 170 15.63 6.78 -19.10
C PRO A 170 15.33 5.94 -17.84
N ILE A 171 14.39 6.42 -17.04
CA ILE A 171 13.97 5.76 -15.81
C ILE A 171 12.51 5.32 -15.95
N ASP A 172 12.29 4.01 -15.93
CA ASP A 172 10.96 3.43 -15.83
C ASP A 172 10.52 3.37 -14.36
N ILE A 173 9.25 3.66 -14.11
CA ILE A 173 8.68 3.67 -12.76
C ILE A 173 7.59 2.61 -12.64
N VAL A 174 7.68 1.79 -11.60
CA VAL A 174 6.62 0.89 -11.17
C VAL A 174 6.08 1.39 -9.82
N VAL A 175 4.77 1.50 -9.70
CA VAL A 175 4.11 1.94 -8.47
C VAL A 175 3.20 0.82 -7.98
N THR A 176 3.38 0.38 -6.74
CA THR A 176 2.53 -0.64 -6.14
C THR A 176 1.33 -0.03 -5.41
N HIS A 177 0.24 -0.77 -5.34
CA HIS A 177 -0.96 -0.40 -4.59
C HIS A 177 -1.67 -1.64 -4.05
N PRO A 178 -2.47 -1.55 -2.98
CA PRO A 178 -3.31 -2.64 -2.50
C PRO A 178 -4.26 -3.16 -3.58
N ALA A 179 -4.53 -4.47 -3.56
CA ALA A 179 -5.37 -5.11 -4.59
C ALA A 179 -6.83 -4.65 -4.58
N GLU A 180 -7.35 -4.29 -3.40
CA GLU A 180 -8.75 -3.87 -3.21
C GLU A 180 -9.00 -2.37 -3.42
N TRP A 181 -7.96 -1.59 -3.77
CA TRP A 181 -8.13 -0.17 -3.97
C TRP A 181 -8.95 0.17 -5.21
N ASP A 182 -9.81 1.18 -5.06
CA ASP A 182 -10.58 1.76 -6.16
C ASP A 182 -9.68 2.54 -7.13
N GLU A 183 -10.23 2.90 -8.28
CA GLU A 183 -9.51 3.63 -9.33
C GLU A 183 -9.02 4.99 -8.85
N ARG A 184 -9.78 5.65 -7.97
CA ARG A 184 -9.42 6.95 -7.43
C ARG A 184 -8.17 6.86 -6.57
N ALA A 185 -8.13 5.93 -5.60
CA ALA A 185 -6.97 5.73 -4.73
C ALA A 185 -5.71 5.36 -5.54
N ARG A 186 -5.88 4.46 -6.52
CA ARG A 186 -4.81 4.09 -7.46
C ARG A 186 -4.29 5.30 -8.23
N SER A 187 -5.19 6.09 -8.82
CA SER A 187 -4.84 7.29 -9.57
C SER A 187 -4.16 8.36 -8.70
N MET A 188 -4.63 8.55 -7.47
CA MET A 188 -4.02 9.50 -6.53
C MET A 188 -2.60 9.08 -6.14
N THR A 189 -2.39 7.79 -5.85
CA THR A 189 -1.05 7.25 -5.55
C THR A 189 -0.11 7.41 -6.74
N PHE A 190 -0.56 7.03 -7.91
CA PHE A 190 0.23 7.16 -9.14
C PHE A 190 0.63 8.62 -9.42
N LYS A 191 -0.33 9.54 -9.32
CA LYS A 191 -0.06 10.98 -9.49
C LYS A 191 0.91 11.52 -8.44
N ALA A 192 0.82 11.06 -7.19
CA ALA A 192 1.72 11.48 -6.12
C ALA A 192 3.15 11.01 -6.37
N VAL A 193 3.35 9.73 -6.74
CA VAL A 193 4.67 9.19 -7.10
C VAL A 193 5.24 9.90 -8.33
N HIS A 194 4.41 10.11 -9.35
CA HIS A 194 4.84 10.79 -10.58
C HIS A 194 5.29 12.24 -10.33
N ALA A 195 4.54 12.97 -9.49
CA ALA A 195 4.92 14.32 -9.07
C ALA A 195 6.21 14.29 -8.22
N ALA A 196 6.33 13.34 -7.30
CA ALA A 196 7.51 13.14 -6.47
C ALA A 196 8.75 12.84 -7.33
N PHE A 197 8.62 11.96 -8.32
CA PHE A 197 9.69 11.66 -9.26
C PHE A 197 10.14 12.91 -10.02
N LYS A 198 9.21 13.65 -10.61
CA LYS A 198 9.52 14.86 -11.38
C LYS A 198 10.37 15.89 -10.62
N TYR A 199 10.16 16.00 -9.31
CA TYR A 199 10.87 16.96 -8.47
C TYR A 199 12.06 16.35 -7.70
N GLY A 200 12.00 15.05 -7.36
CA GLY A 200 13.05 14.34 -6.63
C GLY A 200 14.19 13.88 -7.53
N PHE A 201 13.87 13.38 -8.73
CA PHE A 201 14.84 12.93 -9.74
C PHE A 201 15.10 14.07 -10.77
N ARG A 202 15.64 15.17 -10.30
CA ARG A 202 15.92 16.33 -11.15
C ARG A 202 16.83 15.95 -12.31
N ASP A 203 16.50 16.47 -13.49
CA ASP A 203 17.27 16.28 -14.74
C ASP A 203 17.27 14.85 -15.30
N SER A 204 16.60 13.90 -14.66
CA SER A 204 16.45 12.52 -15.18
C SER A 204 15.33 12.44 -16.21
N LYS A 205 15.48 11.54 -17.17
CA LYS A 205 14.47 11.29 -18.21
C LYS A 205 13.48 10.26 -17.71
N LEU A 206 12.20 10.62 -17.63
CA LEU A 206 11.15 9.65 -17.37
C LEU A 206 10.94 8.77 -18.60
N GLY A 207 11.02 7.45 -18.41
CA GLY A 207 10.65 6.43 -19.37
C GLY A 207 9.18 6.05 -19.25
N THR A 208 8.89 4.77 -19.08
CA THR A 208 7.53 4.26 -18.88
C THR A 208 7.12 4.34 -17.40
N SER A 209 5.81 4.37 -17.15
CA SER A 209 5.27 4.32 -15.79
C SER A 209 4.13 3.31 -15.73
N ARG A 210 4.14 2.45 -14.70
CA ARG A 210 3.19 1.36 -14.53
C ARG A 210 2.63 1.28 -13.13
N LEU A 211 1.41 0.76 -13.03
CA LEU A 211 0.79 0.35 -11.78
C LEU A 211 0.79 -1.18 -11.69
N THR A 212 1.02 -1.69 -10.50
CA THR A 212 0.85 -3.11 -10.16
C THR A 212 0.29 -3.26 -8.75
N THR A 213 -0.35 -4.39 -8.46
CA THR A 213 -0.80 -4.63 -7.09
C THR A 213 0.33 -5.15 -6.20
N GLU A 214 0.28 -4.83 -4.92
CA GLU A 214 1.25 -5.32 -3.93
C GLU A 214 1.36 -6.86 -3.94
N PRO A 215 0.25 -7.63 -3.90
CA PRO A 215 0.34 -9.09 -3.93
C PRO A 215 0.86 -9.65 -5.27
N GLU A 216 0.64 -8.97 -6.42
CA GLU A 216 1.24 -9.40 -7.70
C GLU A 216 2.75 -9.23 -7.69
N ALA A 217 3.22 -8.06 -7.28
CA ALA A 217 4.65 -7.80 -7.15
C ALA A 217 5.29 -8.77 -6.15
N CYS A 218 4.66 -8.95 -4.98
CA CYS A 218 5.11 -9.90 -3.98
C CYS A 218 5.22 -11.32 -4.54
N ALA A 219 4.16 -11.81 -5.24
CA ALA A 219 4.14 -13.14 -5.83
C ALA A 219 5.26 -13.34 -6.85
N GLN A 220 5.44 -12.35 -7.74
CA GLN A 220 6.46 -12.42 -8.78
C GLN A 220 7.84 -12.64 -8.16
N TYR A 221 8.20 -11.84 -7.16
CA TYR A 221 9.50 -11.96 -6.52
C TYR A 221 9.65 -13.24 -5.71
N THR A 222 8.68 -13.54 -4.84
CA THR A 222 8.80 -14.67 -3.90
C THR A 222 8.79 -16.03 -4.61
N LEU A 223 8.01 -16.18 -5.67
CA LEU A 223 7.98 -17.42 -6.44
C LEU A 223 9.26 -17.62 -7.26
N GLU A 224 9.77 -16.56 -7.91
CA GLU A 224 11.05 -16.63 -8.62
C GLU A 224 12.22 -16.89 -7.67
N ALA A 225 12.23 -16.25 -6.50
CA ALA A 225 13.26 -16.48 -5.48
C ALA A 225 13.22 -17.93 -4.96
N ALA A 226 12.03 -18.44 -4.60
CA ALA A 226 11.88 -19.82 -4.12
C ALA A 226 12.33 -20.87 -5.14
N GLN A 227 12.05 -20.62 -6.43
CA GLN A 227 12.50 -21.47 -7.52
C GLN A 227 14.01 -21.40 -7.72
N SER A 228 14.55 -20.18 -7.76
CA SER A 228 15.97 -19.94 -8.04
C SER A 228 16.89 -20.44 -6.93
N GLU A 229 16.47 -20.34 -5.68
CA GLU A 229 17.20 -20.85 -4.52
C GLU A 229 17.07 -22.36 -4.32
N GLY A 230 16.24 -23.02 -5.16
CA GLY A 230 16.02 -24.48 -5.05
C GLY A 230 15.31 -24.91 -3.76
N ILE A 231 14.70 -23.97 -3.04
CA ILE A 231 14.02 -24.22 -1.77
C ILE A 231 12.73 -24.99 -2.01
N MET A 232 12.08 -24.73 -3.15
CA MET A 232 10.84 -25.38 -3.54
C MET A 232 10.88 -25.78 -5.00
N ASP A 233 10.58 -27.06 -5.28
CA ASP A 233 10.36 -27.55 -6.64
C ASP A 233 9.00 -27.02 -7.14
N ILE A 234 9.03 -25.90 -7.84
CA ILE A 234 7.85 -25.27 -8.43
C ILE A 234 7.68 -25.81 -9.85
N ARG A 235 6.48 -26.30 -10.18
CA ARG A 235 6.15 -26.86 -11.50
C ARG A 235 5.01 -26.12 -12.16
N GLU A 236 4.97 -26.19 -13.49
CA GLU A 236 3.84 -25.69 -14.25
C GLU A 236 2.53 -26.38 -13.81
N GLY A 237 1.45 -25.64 -13.72
CA GLY A 237 0.16 -26.11 -13.22
C GLY A 237 0.00 -26.13 -11.70
N GLU A 238 1.06 -25.95 -10.92
CA GLU A 238 0.96 -25.87 -9.45
C GLU A 238 0.39 -24.54 -8.98
N CYS A 239 -0.38 -24.58 -7.88
CA CYS A 239 -1.06 -23.43 -7.32
C CYS A 239 -0.44 -23.02 -5.97
N PHE A 240 -0.37 -21.71 -5.71
CA PHE A 240 0.19 -21.12 -4.52
C PHE A 240 -0.70 -20.01 -3.99
N VAL A 241 -0.76 -19.87 -2.67
CA VAL A 241 -1.41 -18.72 -2.00
C VAL A 241 -0.32 -17.75 -1.56
N VAL A 242 -0.37 -16.52 -2.03
CA VAL A 242 0.54 -15.44 -1.61
C VAL A 242 -0.17 -14.56 -0.60
N VAL A 243 0.47 -14.33 0.53
CA VAL A 243 -0.01 -13.52 1.65
C VAL A 243 0.98 -12.39 1.88
N ASP A 244 0.60 -11.18 1.54
CA ASP A 244 1.33 -9.97 1.91
C ASP A 244 0.78 -9.44 3.23
N ALA A 245 1.45 -9.76 4.32
CA ALA A 245 1.09 -9.32 5.66
C ALA A 245 1.79 -7.98 5.98
N GLY A 246 1.08 -6.88 5.74
CA GLY A 246 1.57 -5.54 5.94
C GLY A 246 1.31 -4.97 7.35
N GLY A 247 1.66 -3.69 7.53
CA GLY A 247 1.39 -2.96 8.77
C GLY A 247 -0.09 -2.65 8.97
N GLY A 248 -0.76 -2.14 7.94
CA GLY A 248 -2.18 -1.75 8.01
C GLY A 248 -3.12 -2.80 7.47
N THR A 249 -2.78 -3.39 6.34
CA THR A 249 -3.58 -4.37 5.60
C THR A 249 -2.84 -5.69 5.45
N VAL A 250 -3.62 -6.72 5.18
CA VAL A 250 -3.12 -8.02 4.72
C VAL A 250 -3.84 -8.34 3.43
N ASP A 251 -3.09 -8.56 2.37
CA ASP A 251 -3.59 -8.81 1.03
C ASP A 251 -3.21 -10.22 0.57
N LEU A 252 -4.16 -10.94 -0.02
CA LEU A 252 -3.98 -12.33 -0.42
C LEU A 252 -4.49 -12.56 -1.84
N VAL A 253 -3.79 -13.41 -2.56
CA VAL A 253 -4.24 -13.89 -3.86
C VAL A 253 -3.61 -15.25 -4.17
N SER A 254 -4.32 -16.09 -4.92
CA SER A 254 -3.79 -17.39 -5.34
C SER A 254 -3.41 -17.37 -6.81
N TYR A 255 -2.27 -17.95 -7.11
CA TYR A 255 -1.71 -18.06 -8.45
C TYR A 255 -1.45 -19.52 -8.80
N TYR A 256 -1.58 -19.87 -10.08
CA TYR A 256 -0.95 -21.06 -10.63
C TYR A 256 0.17 -20.68 -11.59
N VAL A 257 1.18 -21.50 -11.70
CA VAL A 257 2.29 -21.31 -12.62
C VAL A 257 1.88 -21.79 -14.01
N GLN A 258 1.70 -20.86 -14.94
CA GLN A 258 1.35 -21.18 -16.33
C GLN A 258 2.57 -21.63 -17.11
N SER A 259 3.73 -21.01 -16.88
CA SER A 259 5.02 -21.32 -17.47
C SER A 259 6.14 -20.99 -16.50
N LEU A 260 7.24 -21.72 -16.57
CA LEU A 260 8.47 -21.48 -15.79
C LEU A 260 9.50 -20.67 -16.57
N SER A 261 9.43 -20.66 -17.90
CA SER A 261 10.40 -19.98 -18.75
C SER A 261 9.69 -19.34 -19.97
N PRO A 262 9.42 -18.02 -19.95
CA PRO A 262 9.55 -17.11 -18.81
C PRO A 262 8.55 -17.44 -17.70
N PHE A 263 8.89 -17.06 -16.46
CA PHE A 263 8.01 -17.31 -15.32
C PHE A 263 6.70 -16.53 -15.43
N GLN A 264 5.57 -17.24 -15.50
CA GLN A 264 4.24 -16.66 -15.70
C GLN A 264 3.24 -17.16 -14.66
N PRO A 265 3.06 -16.43 -13.55
CA PRO A 265 2.01 -16.71 -12.58
C PRO A 265 0.67 -16.17 -13.11
N LYS A 266 -0.37 -16.99 -13.11
CA LYS A 266 -1.74 -16.60 -13.48
C LYS A 266 -2.66 -16.66 -12.28
N LYS A 267 -3.47 -15.63 -12.06
CA LYS A 267 -4.42 -15.58 -10.95
C LYS A 267 -5.46 -16.70 -11.04
N VAL A 268 -5.63 -17.42 -9.95
CA VAL A 268 -6.67 -18.44 -9.78
C VAL A 268 -7.89 -17.85 -9.09
N THR A 269 -7.68 -17.07 -8.05
CA THR A 269 -8.74 -16.52 -7.21
C THR A 269 -8.86 -15.01 -7.36
N ARG A 270 -9.97 -14.45 -6.91
CA ARG A 270 -10.07 -13.02 -6.66
C ARG A 270 -9.15 -12.66 -5.49
N PRO A 271 -8.43 -11.52 -5.56
CA PRO A 271 -7.75 -11.00 -4.39
C PRO A 271 -8.72 -10.86 -3.22
N SER A 272 -8.25 -11.12 -2.03
CA SER A 272 -8.95 -10.84 -0.79
C SER A 272 -8.00 -10.14 0.17
N GLY A 273 -8.53 -9.39 1.11
CA GLY A 273 -7.71 -8.68 2.06
C GLY A 273 -8.51 -8.25 3.27
N GLY A 274 -7.83 -7.61 4.20
CA GLY A 274 -8.44 -7.10 5.41
C GLY A 274 -7.57 -6.06 6.11
N LYS A 275 -8.21 -5.18 6.89
CA LYS A 275 -7.52 -4.23 7.77
C LYS A 275 -7.07 -4.94 9.07
N CYS A 276 -6.35 -6.04 8.94
CA CYS A 276 -5.88 -6.89 10.04
C CYS A 276 -4.35 -6.97 10.13
N GLY A 277 -3.65 -5.94 9.67
CA GLY A 277 -2.20 -5.83 9.75
C GLY A 277 -1.69 -5.59 11.18
N ALA A 278 -0.37 -5.45 11.34
CA ALA A 278 0.31 -5.31 12.63
C ALA A 278 -0.18 -4.13 13.49
N THR A 279 -0.75 -3.09 12.87
CA THR A 279 -1.28 -1.92 13.59
C THR A 279 -2.54 -2.21 14.40
N CYS A 280 -3.26 -3.33 14.13
CA CYS A 280 -4.37 -3.76 14.97
C CYS A 280 -3.91 -4.10 16.39
N ILE A 281 -2.72 -4.70 16.52
CA ILE A 281 -2.08 -5.00 17.80
C ILE A 281 -1.75 -3.69 18.55
N ASP A 282 -1.21 -2.70 17.83
CA ASP A 282 -0.86 -1.40 18.39
C ASP A 282 -2.11 -0.65 18.86
N ARG A 283 -3.20 -0.75 18.10
CA ARG A 283 -4.51 -0.16 18.48
C ARG A 283 -5.08 -0.81 19.73
N TYR A 284 -5.08 -2.14 19.82
CA TYR A 284 -5.53 -2.83 21.03
C TYR A 284 -4.68 -2.44 22.25
N PHE A 285 -3.35 -2.41 22.08
CA PHE A 285 -2.44 -1.97 23.12
C PHE A 285 -2.77 -0.56 23.61
N LEU A 286 -2.96 0.36 22.67
CA LEU A 286 -3.18 1.79 22.96
C LEU A 286 -4.56 2.08 23.54
N PHE A 287 -5.61 1.46 23.00
CA PHE A 287 -7.00 1.84 23.33
C PHE A 287 -7.69 0.90 24.33
N GLU A 288 -7.16 -0.28 24.54
CA GLU A 288 -7.75 -1.26 25.46
C GLU A 288 -6.79 -1.61 26.61
N TYR A 289 -5.58 -2.04 26.28
CA TYR A 289 -4.67 -2.59 27.27
C TYR A 289 -4.09 -1.52 28.20
N LEU A 290 -3.50 -0.45 27.66
CA LEU A 290 -2.92 0.63 28.45
C LEU A 290 -3.95 1.32 29.35
N PRO A 291 -5.16 1.70 28.85
CA PRO A 291 -6.19 2.27 29.71
C PRO A 291 -6.59 1.34 30.87
N ALA A 292 -6.74 0.05 30.62
CA ALA A 292 -7.06 -0.94 31.66
C ALA A 292 -5.95 -1.05 32.73
N LYS A 293 -4.68 -0.90 32.31
CA LYS A 293 -3.53 -0.98 33.24
C LYS A 293 -3.26 0.33 33.97
N LEU A 294 -3.40 1.47 33.31
CA LEU A 294 -3.05 2.77 33.87
C LEU A 294 -4.24 3.47 34.56
N GLY A 295 -5.49 3.17 34.17
CA GLY A 295 -6.68 3.82 34.73
C GLY A 295 -6.68 5.33 34.49
N ALA A 296 -6.99 6.13 35.53
CA ALA A 296 -7.07 7.58 35.40
C ALA A 296 -5.76 8.26 34.96
N GLU A 297 -4.62 7.62 35.18
CA GLU A 297 -3.32 8.17 34.72
C GLU A 297 -3.14 8.04 33.21
N TYR A 298 -3.90 7.17 32.56
CA TYR A 298 -3.89 7.10 31.09
C TYR A 298 -4.39 8.40 30.47
N ASP A 299 -5.41 9.02 31.01
CA ASP A 299 -5.94 10.29 30.50
C ASP A 299 -4.93 11.44 30.64
N ALA A 300 -4.11 11.42 31.72
CA ALA A 300 -3.04 12.37 31.90
C ALA A 300 -1.88 12.16 30.91
N LEU A 301 -1.58 10.90 30.59
CA LEU A 301 -0.55 10.51 29.61
C LEU A 301 -1.00 10.71 28.17
N ALA A 302 -2.26 10.46 27.89
CA ALA A 302 -2.85 10.42 26.56
C ALA A 302 -4.14 11.25 26.48
N PRO A 303 -4.08 12.58 26.72
CA PRO A 303 -5.27 13.41 26.78
C PRO A 303 -6.11 13.27 25.52
N GLY A 304 -7.35 12.79 25.67
CA GLY A 304 -8.33 12.66 24.60
C GLY A 304 -8.08 11.61 23.53
N VAL A 305 -7.11 10.74 23.74
CA VAL A 305 -6.85 9.61 22.83
C VAL A 305 -8.04 8.65 22.79
N LEU A 306 -8.66 8.35 23.96
CA LEU A 306 -9.85 7.49 24.02
C LEU A 306 -11.07 8.13 23.33
N GLU A 307 -11.27 9.43 23.47
CA GLU A 307 -12.35 10.13 22.77
C GLU A 307 -12.17 10.16 21.25
N ALA A 308 -10.94 10.20 20.77
CA ALA A 308 -10.63 10.08 19.34
C ALA A 308 -10.95 8.69 18.80
N ARG A 309 -10.83 7.62 19.61
CA ARG A 309 -11.22 6.26 19.24
C ARG A 309 -12.68 6.17 18.79
N ASP A 310 -13.59 6.75 19.56
CA ASP A 310 -15.04 6.61 19.32
C ASP A 310 -15.49 7.39 18.07
N GLN A 311 -14.68 8.35 17.61
CA GLN A 311 -14.97 9.18 16.46
C GLN A 311 -14.36 8.66 15.14
N ASP A 312 -13.49 7.66 15.19
CA ASP A 312 -12.73 7.24 14.03
C ASP A 312 -12.52 5.71 13.93
N GLN A 313 -13.50 5.04 13.36
CA GLN A 313 -13.36 3.63 12.97
C GLN A 313 -12.39 3.43 11.78
N SER A 314 -11.93 4.50 11.13
CA SER A 314 -11.12 4.46 9.92
C SER A 314 -9.61 4.65 10.14
N GLY A 315 -9.13 4.73 11.38
CA GLY A 315 -7.70 4.87 11.69
C GLY A 315 -7.19 6.32 11.74
N GLY A 316 -8.06 7.25 12.10
CA GLY A 316 -7.73 8.67 12.16
C GLY A 316 -6.50 9.03 12.99
N GLN A 317 -5.96 10.16 12.65
CA GLN A 317 -4.74 10.71 13.20
C GLN A 317 -4.93 11.08 14.68
N VAL A 318 -4.44 10.25 15.57
CA VAL A 318 -4.40 10.56 17.01
C VAL A 318 -3.09 11.27 17.31
N VAL A 319 -3.18 12.48 17.87
CA VAL A 319 -1.99 13.20 18.37
C VAL A 319 -1.55 12.54 19.67
N LEU A 320 -0.41 11.90 19.64
CA LEU A 320 0.16 11.21 20.79
C LEU A 320 1.09 12.15 21.56
N SER A 321 0.97 12.16 22.89
CA SER A 321 1.93 12.83 23.75
C SER A 321 3.34 12.22 23.60
N THR A 322 4.38 12.97 23.94
CA THR A 322 5.77 12.48 23.92
C THR A 322 5.94 11.19 24.72
N GLY A 323 5.31 11.12 25.92
CA GLY A 323 5.36 9.93 26.75
C GLY A 323 4.71 8.72 26.09
N LEU A 324 3.56 8.91 25.45
CA LEU A 324 2.87 7.81 24.76
C LEU A 324 3.60 7.36 23.50
N GLN A 325 4.26 8.28 22.80
CA GLN A 325 5.11 7.92 21.65
C GLN A 325 6.32 7.06 22.09
N SER A 326 6.93 7.38 23.24
CA SER A 326 8.02 6.57 23.81
C SER A 326 7.54 5.16 24.19
N ILE A 327 6.37 5.06 24.84
CA ILE A 327 5.75 3.77 25.18
C ILE A 327 5.51 2.92 23.92
N LEU A 328 4.94 3.53 22.88
CA LEU A 328 4.67 2.81 21.62
C LEU A 328 5.95 2.35 20.94
N LYS A 329 7.01 3.16 20.95
CA LYS A 329 8.30 2.78 20.38
C LYS A 329 8.89 1.57 21.09
N GLU A 330 8.83 1.53 22.42
CA GLU A 330 9.30 0.39 23.22
C GLU A 330 8.38 -0.84 23.01
N PHE A 331 7.07 -0.63 22.92
CA PHE A 331 6.12 -1.71 22.62
C PHE A 331 6.36 -2.35 21.24
N GLN A 332 6.81 -1.60 20.23
CA GLN A 332 7.18 -2.18 18.93
C GLN A 332 8.28 -3.25 19.08
N LEU A 333 9.28 -3.01 19.92
CA LEU A 333 10.34 -4.01 20.17
C LEU A 333 9.77 -5.26 20.83
N ILE A 334 8.93 -5.08 21.86
CA ILE A 334 8.26 -6.18 22.56
C ILE A 334 7.41 -7.02 21.60
N LYS A 335 6.64 -6.35 20.74
CA LYS A 335 5.80 -6.99 19.73
C LYS A 335 6.61 -7.81 18.73
N HIS A 336 7.74 -7.27 18.27
CA HIS A 336 8.62 -7.96 17.33
C HIS A 336 9.28 -9.20 17.94
N GLU A 337 9.66 -9.14 19.21
CA GLU A 337 10.34 -10.23 19.92
C GLU A 337 9.39 -11.32 20.43
N PHE A 338 8.07 -11.13 20.29
CA PHE A 338 7.10 -12.09 20.81
C PHE A 338 7.05 -13.37 19.95
N GLU A 339 7.29 -14.51 20.60
CA GLU A 339 7.33 -15.85 20.00
C GLU A 339 6.16 -16.78 20.43
N GLY A 340 5.19 -16.25 21.18
CA GLY A 340 4.13 -17.06 21.76
C GLY A 340 4.42 -17.55 23.19
N ARG A 341 3.50 -18.27 23.77
CA ARG A 341 3.68 -18.87 25.10
C ARG A 341 4.63 -20.04 25.02
N LYS A 342 5.59 -20.06 25.92
CA LYS A 342 6.41 -21.25 26.16
C LYS A 342 5.56 -22.39 26.76
N ALA A 343 6.00 -23.64 26.55
CA ALA A 343 5.29 -24.82 27.06
C ALA A 343 4.99 -24.73 28.57
N ARG A 344 3.90 -25.36 29.03
CA ARG A 344 3.51 -25.41 30.45
C ARG A 344 4.69 -25.83 31.32
N GLY A 345 5.06 -25.00 32.30
CA GLY A 345 6.14 -25.28 33.26
C GLY A 345 7.39 -24.41 33.08
N GLN A 346 7.55 -23.67 31.99
CA GLN A 346 8.56 -22.60 31.89
C GLN A 346 7.93 -21.29 32.40
N ALA A 347 8.72 -20.53 33.21
CA ALA A 347 8.31 -19.20 33.65
C ALA A 347 7.89 -18.39 32.42
N GLY A 348 6.64 -17.90 32.40
CA GLY A 348 6.15 -17.08 31.30
C GLY A 348 7.10 -15.90 31.10
N ASP A 349 7.47 -15.66 29.84
CA ASP A 349 8.34 -14.54 29.50
C ASP A 349 7.57 -13.25 29.79
N ILE A 350 8.02 -12.50 30.78
CA ILE A 350 7.47 -11.19 31.14
C ILE A 350 8.32 -10.16 30.45
N LYS A 351 7.72 -9.38 29.55
CA LYS A 351 8.35 -8.23 28.93
C LYS A 351 8.14 -7.00 29.81
N VAL A 352 9.14 -6.18 29.93
CA VAL A 352 9.13 -4.97 30.73
C VAL A 352 9.04 -3.76 29.81
N LEU A 353 8.12 -2.86 30.10
CA LEU A 353 7.92 -1.61 29.39
C LEU A 353 8.06 -0.44 30.38
N ASN A 354 8.94 0.51 30.08
CA ASN A 354 9.19 1.65 30.95
C ASN A 354 8.07 2.69 30.80
N LEU A 355 7.48 3.09 31.92
CA LEU A 355 6.50 4.16 31.95
C LEU A 355 7.24 5.52 32.07
N PRO A 356 6.72 6.61 31.46
CA PRO A 356 7.38 7.90 31.47
C PRO A 356 7.48 8.52 32.86
N HIS A 357 8.31 9.56 32.99
CA HIS A 357 8.42 10.34 34.21
C HIS A 357 7.04 10.82 34.69
N GLY A 358 6.70 10.57 35.94
CA GLY A 358 5.38 10.77 36.53
C GLY A 358 4.80 9.49 37.13
N PHE A 359 5.20 8.33 36.65
CA PHE A 359 4.88 7.04 37.25
C PHE A 359 5.89 6.63 38.34
N GLY A 360 7.11 7.21 38.33
CA GLY A 360 8.13 7.12 39.38
C GLY A 360 8.33 5.70 39.90
N ASN A 361 8.43 5.55 41.23
CA ASN A 361 8.56 4.27 41.93
C ASN A 361 7.20 3.65 42.24
N ARG A 362 6.22 3.81 41.35
CA ARG A 362 4.88 3.27 41.57
C ARG A 362 4.90 1.75 41.50
N ASN A 363 4.19 1.16 42.46
CA ASN A 363 3.96 -0.26 42.57
C ASN A 363 2.45 -0.55 42.65
N ASP A 364 1.93 -1.30 41.70
CA ASP A 364 0.55 -1.79 41.64
C ASP A 364 0.54 -3.22 41.05
N ALA A 365 0.71 -4.18 41.94
CA ALA A 365 0.81 -5.59 41.53
C ALA A 365 -0.47 -6.11 40.83
N ALA A 366 -1.65 -5.56 41.17
CA ALA A 366 -2.92 -5.97 40.55
C ALA A 366 -2.98 -5.53 39.09
N ARG A 367 -2.34 -4.43 38.72
CA ARG A 367 -2.26 -3.92 37.35
C ARG A 367 -0.97 -4.33 36.62
N GLY A 368 -0.07 -5.04 37.31
CA GLY A 368 1.22 -5.45 36.74
C GLY A 368 2.23 -4.31 36.65
N ILE A 369 2.14 -3.31 37.53
CA ILE A 369 3.09 -2.20 37.59
C ILE A 369 4.06 -2.42 38.75
N ARG A 370 5.35 -2.35 38.47
CA ARG A 370 6.42 -2.49 39.45
C ARG A 370 7.52 -1.48 39.18
N ASP A 371 7.86 -0.67 40.17
CA ASP A 371 8.94 0.33 40.12
C ASP A 371 8.86 1.25 38.89
N GLY A 372 7.64 1.69 38.55
CA GLY A 372 7.37 2.52 37.37
C GLY A 372 7.46 1.80 36.04
N GLN A 373 7.49 0.48 36.04
CA GLN A 373 7.52 -0.36 34.84
C GLN A 373 6.23 -1.16 34.71
N LEU A 374 5.72 -1.30 33.51
CA LEU A 374 4.59 -2.15 33.17
C LEU A 374 5.10 -3.53 32.74
N LEU A 375 4.64 -4.56 33.45
CA LEU A 375 4.97 -5.95 33.18
C LEU A 375 3.92 -6.54 32.25
N ILE A 376 4.32 -6.92 31.05
CA ILE A 376 3.45 -7.48 30.01
C ILE A 376 3.72 -8.98 29.91
N SER A 377 2.74 -9.79 30.22
CA SER A 377 2.86 -11.25 30.13
C SER A 377 2.69 -11.76 28.71
N SER A 378 3.24 -12.93 28.39
CA SER A 378 2.97 -13.62 27.12
C SER A 378 1.46 -13.85 26.88
N ALA A 379 0.65 -14.00 27.95
CA ALA A 379 -0.80 -14.11 27.85
C ALA A 379 -1.45 -12.81 27.37
N ASP A 380 -0.98 -11.67 27.89
CA ASP A 380 -1.45 -10.36 27.44
C ASP A 380 -1.10 -10.13 25.97
N LEU A 381 0.12 -10.47 25.55
CA LEU A 381 0.54 -10.35 24.15
C LEU A 381 -0.28 -11.23 23.22
N GLU A 382 -0.57 -12.49 23.59
CA GLU A 382 -1.46 -13.34 22.78
C GLU A 382 -2.86 -12.74 22.61
N ILE A 383 -3.42 -12.12 23.66
CA ILE A 383 -4.72 -11.43 23.56
C ILE A 383 -4.62 -10.31 22.53
N MET A 384 -3.55 -9.51 22.54
CA MET A 384 -3.34 -8.43 21.57
C MET A 384 -3.22 -8.96 20.13
N PHE A 385 -2.51 -10.07 19.93
CA PHE A 385 -2.36 -10.69 18.61
C PHE A 385 -3.66 -11.33 18.07
N ARG A 386 -4.64 -11.60 18.94
CA ARG A 386 -5.99 -12.06 18.52
C ARG A 386 -6.75 -11.04 17.68
N GLU A 387 -6.37 -9.76 17.75
CA GLU A 387 -6.95 -8.72 16.91
C GLU A 387 -6.55 -8.84 15.43
N SER A 388 -5.56 -9.66 15.11
CA SER A 388 -5.01 -9.77 13.76
C SER A 388 -4.94 -11.22 13.27
N VAL A 389 -4.24 -12.10 13.98
CA VAL A 389 -3.87 -13.44 13.49
C VAL A 389 -5.07 -14.32 13.11
N PRO A 390 -6.18 -14.41 13.87
CA PRO A 390 -7.33 -15.22 13.47
C PRO A 390 -7.96 -14.78 12.15
N GLU A 391 -8.01 -13.48 11.90
CA GLU A 391 -8.56 -12.93 10.66
C GLU A 391 -7.64 -13.25 9.47
N ILE A 392 -6.32 -13.19 9.65
CA ILE A 392 -5.34 -13.60 8.63
C ILE A 392 -5.54 -15.08 8.28
N LEU A 393 -5.67 -15.95 9.28
CA LEU A 393 -5.91 -17.38 9.04
C LEU A 393 -7.23 -17.63 8.34
N ARG A 394 -8.30 -16.88 8.67
CA ARG A 394 -9.60 -16.95 8.00
C ARG A 394 -9.50 -16.53 6.52
N LEU A 395 -8.73 -15.48 6.22
CA LEU A 395 -8.48 -15.04 4.84
C LEU A 395 -7.71 -16.09 4.05
N ILE A 396 -6.69 -16.72 4.66
CA ILE A 396 -5.93 -17.82 4.04
C ILE A 396 -6.88 -19.00 3.74
N GLU A 397 -7.72 -19.40 4.71
CA GLU A 397 -8.72 -20.44 4.51
C GLU A 397 -9.66 -20.13 3.35
N GLY A 398 -10.11 -18.87 3.24
CA GLY A 398 -10.95 -18.42 2.12
C GLY A 398 -10.26 -18.57 0.77
N GLN A 399 -8.97 -18.26 0.68
CA GLN A 399 -8.17 -18.45 -0.55
C GLN A 399 -8.00 -19.94 -0.89
N LEU A 400 -7.67 -20.79 0.10
CA LEU A 400 -7.54 -22.22 -0.09
C LEU A 400 -8.85 -22.84 -0.58
N SER A 401 -9.98 -22.53 0.06
CA SER A 401 -11.30 -22.97 -0.34
C SER A 401 -11.67 -22.50 -1.77
N ALA A 402 -11.30 -21.27 -2.14
CA ALA A 402 -11.55 -20.75 -3.48
C ALA A 402 -10.71 -21.47 -4.56
N VAL A 403 -9.51 -21.94 -4.22
CA VAL A 403 -8.68 -22.79 -5.08
C VAL A 403 -9.31 -24.18 -5.22
N GLU A 404 -9.73 -24.80 -4.11
CA GLU A 404 -10.39 -26.11 -4.08
C GLU A 404 -11.70 -26.11 -4.89
N ASN A 405 -12.49 -25.04 -4.83
CA ASN A 405 -13.72 -24.88 -5.64
C ASN A 405 -13.43 -24.85 -7.16
N LYS A 406 -12.19 -24.62 -7.57
CA LYS A 406 -11.74 -24.73 -8.97
C LYS A 406 -11.10 -26.08 -9.30
N HIS A 407 -11.30 -27.07 -8.42
CA HIS A 407 -10.71 -28.41 -8.55
C HIS A 407 -9.18 -28.40 -8.60
N MET A 408 -8.55 -27.42 -7.93
CA MET A 408 -7.11 -27.32 -7.79
C MET A 408 -6.73 -27.49 -6.30
N LYS A 409 -5.47 -27.82 -6.03
CA LYS A 409 -4.91 -27.85 -4.67
C LYS A 409 -3.76 -26.86 -4.59
N ALA A 410 -3.74 -26.05 -3.56
CA ALA A 410 -2.59 -25.20 -3.27
C ALA A 410 -1.42 -26.07 -2.79
N LYS A 411 -0.24 -25.87 -3.35
CA LYS A 411 1.00 -26.55 -2.96
C LYS A 411 1.61 -25.92 -1.72
N ALA A 412 1.61 -24.59 -1.65
CA ALA A 412 2.19 -23.86 -0.54
C ALA A 412 1.54 -22.48 -0.33
N ILE A 413 1.72 -21.97 0.89
CA ILE A 413 1.44 -20.60 1.30
C ILE A 413 2.78 -19.86 1.36
N PHE A 414 2.87 -18.73 0.65
CA PHE A 414 3.98 -17.80 0.68
C PHE A 414 3.61 -16.62 1.56
N LEU A 415 4.30 -16.46 2.69
CA LEU A 415 4.09 -15.35 3.61
C LEU A 415 5.17 -14.29 3.42
N SER A 416 4.78 -13.05 3.21
CA SER A 416 5.67 -11.91 2.99
C SER A 416 5.11 -10.66 3.68
N GLY A 417 5.75 -9.50 3.45
CA GLY A 417 5.37 -8.22 4.04
C GLY A 417 6.00 -7.98 5.42
N GLY A 418 5.89 -6.75 5.93
CA GLY A 418 6.57 -6.35 7.17
C GLY A 418 6.10 -7.10 8.42
N PHE A 419 4.83 -7.47 8.49
CA PHE A 419 4.28 -8.22 9.63
C PHE A 419 4.72 -9.69 9.62
N SER A 420 5.11 -10.24 8.47
CA SER A 420 5.70 -11.58 8.38
C SER A 420 7.01 -11.72 9.17
N GLY A 421 7.66 -10.61 9.51
CA GLY A 421 8.78 -10.57 10.45
C GLY A 421 8.43 -11.05 11.87
N SER A 422 7.15 -11.02 12.27
CA SER A 422 6.71 -11.55 13.57
C SER A 422 6.81 -13.07 13.59
N LYS A 423 7.65 -13.61 14.47
CA LYS A 423 7.79 -15.06 14.64
C LYS A 423 6.46 -15.72 15.05
N TYR A 424 5.69 -15.06 15.92
CA TYR A 424 4.40 -15.59 16.36
C TYR A 424 3.42 -15.75 15.19
N LEU A 425 3.34 -14.75 14.29
CA LEU A 425 2.50 -14.86 13.09
C LEU A 425 2.97 -16.01 12.19
N ARG A 426 4.29 -16.11 11.94
CA ARG A 426 4.84 -17.21 11.12
C ARG A 426 4.50 -18.57 11.68
N ASP A 427 4.72 -18.78 12.98
CA ASP A 427 4.44 -20.04 13.66
C ASP A 427 2.94 -20.40 13.56
N CYS A 428 2.05 -19.42 13.68
CA CYS A 428 0.61 -19.62 13.52
C CYS A 428 0.24 -20.01 12.08
N VAL A 429 0.79 -19.32 11.08
CA VAL A 429 0.51 -19.60 9.66
C VAL A 429 1.12 -20.94 9.25
N GLU A 430 2.34 -21.25 9.69
CA GLU A 430 2.98 -22.53 9.41
C GLU A 430 2.22 -23.71 10.03
N HIS A 431 1.77 -23.56 11.29
CA HIS A 431 0.93 -24.58 11.95
C HIS A 431 -0.39 -24.78 11.20
N PHE A 432 -1.02 -23.68 10.79
CA PHE A 432 -2.24 -23.74 9.99
C PHE A 432 -2.00 -24.43 8.65
N ALA A 433 -0.94 -24.09 7.92
CA ALA A 433 -0.59 -24.70 6.64
C ALA A 433 -0.39 -26.22 6.77
N ARG A 434 0.35 -26.66 7.80
CA ARG A 434 0.52 -28.10 8.12
C ARG A 434 -0.82 -28.79 8.40
N SER A 435 -1.75 -28.14 9.10
CA SER A 435 -3.06 -28.72 9.38
C SER A 435 -3.92 -28.92 8.14
N ARG A 436 -3.64 -28.18 7.05
CA ARG A 436 -4.29 -28.25 5.75
C ARG A 436 -3.53 -29.08 4.71
N ASP A 437 -2.42 -29.73 5.10
CA ASP A 437 -1.52 -30.46 4.21
C ASP A 437 -1.03 -29.57 3.06
N VAL A 438 -0.63 -28.32 3.36
CA VAL A 438 -0.11 -27.31 2.45
C VAL A 438 1.28 -26.90 2.94
N GLY A 439 2.23 -26.73 2.01
CA GLY A 439 3.57 -26.24 2.31
C GLY A 439 3.54 -24.79 2.82
N PHE A 440 4.59 -24.39 3.51
CA PHE A 440 4.78 -23.03 3.99
C PHE A 440 6.15 -22.52 3.58
N TYR A 441 6.20 -21.30 3.06
CA TYR A 441 7.43 -20.62 2.69
C TYR A 441 7.43 -19.17 3.17
N TRP A 442 8.56 -18.74 3.72
CA TRP A 442 8.81 -17.37 4.14
C TRP A 442 10.24 -16.98 3.78
N PRO A 443 10.46 -15.96 2.91
CA PRO A 443 11.78 -15.48 2.55
C PRO A 443 12.37 -14.64 3.69
N GLU A 444 13.26 -15.20 4.48
CA GLU A 444 13.77 -14.58 5.73
C GLU A 444 14.40 -13.20 5.48
N LYS A 445 15.28 -13.11 4.49
CA LYS A 445 16.09 -11.89 4.27
C LYS A 445 15.32 -10.80 3.51
N GLU A 446 14.46 -11.18 2.56
CA GLU A 446 13.85 -10.24 1.62
C GLU A 446 12.33 -10.06 1.80
N SER A 447 11.73 -10.72 2.78
CA SER A 447 10.28 -10.65 3.01
C SER A 447 9.75 -9.22 3.16
N TRP A 448 10.55 -8.33 3.76
CA TRP A 448 10.19 -6.94 3.96
C TRP A 448 10.25 -6.11 2.68
N SER A 449 11.17 -6.40 1.77
CA SER A 449 11.36 -5.68 0.50
C SER A 449 10.77 -6.41 -0.72
N ALA A 450 10.12 -7.57 -0.53
CA ALA A 450 9.63 -8.43 -1.61
C ALA A 450 8.70 -7.71 -2.61
N VAL A 451 7.81 -6.85 -2.12
CA VAL A 451 6.90 -6.06 -2.96
C VAL A 451 7.68 -5.08 -3.86
N ALA A 452 8.62 -4.33 -3.29
CA ALA A 452 9.43 -3.39 -4.06
C ALA A 452 10.31 -4.10 -5.09
N ARG A 453 10.96 -5.20 -4.70
CA ARG A 453 11.78 -6.04 -5.60
C ARG A 453 10.93 -6.63 -6.71
N GLY A 454 9.77 -7.17 -6.39
CA GLY A 454 8.86 -7.76 -7.37
C GLY A 454 8.33 -6.76 -8.39
N GLY A 455 8.07 -5.51 -7.96
CA GLY A 455 7.74 -4.44 -8.90
C GLY A 455 8.87 -4.16 -9.89
N VAL A 456 10.15 -4.25 -9.47
CA VAL A 456 11.29 -4.15 -10.39
C VAL A 456 11.32 -5.33 -11.35
N VAL A 457 11.12 -6.58 -10.87
CA VAL A 457 11.03 -7.78 -11.73
C VAL A 457 9.96 -7.59 -12.80
N MET A 458 8.77 -7.09 -12.43
CA MET A 458 7.69 -6.82 -13.39
C MET A 458 8.06 -5.72 -14.39
N GLY A 459 8.83 -4.72 -13.98
CA GLY A 459 9.38 -3.70 -14.87
C GLY A 459 10.44 -4.25 -15.84
N LEU A 460 11.27 -5.19 -15.39
CA LEU A 460 12.28 -5.87 -16.21
C LEU A 460 11.65 -6.73 -17.30
N SER A 461 10.62 -7.47 -16.96
CA SER A 461 9.93 -8.39 -17.87
C SER A 461 9.14 -7.70 -19.01
N SER A 462 9.04 -6.38 -18.98
CA SER A 462 8.17 -5.60 -19.86
C SER A 462 8.87 -4.95 -21.05
N GLY A 463 10.16 -5.11 -21.22
CA GLY A 463 11.00 -4.34 -22.15
C GLY A 463 11.40 -5.02 -23.44
N GLY A 464 11.09 -6.29 -23.68
CA GLY A 464 11.45 -7.00 -24.92
C GLY A 464 10.27 -7.34 -25.82
N GLU A 465 10.52 -7.84 -27.04
CA GLU A 465 9.52 -8.43 -27.94
C GLU A 465 8.78 -9.64 -27.32
N PHE A 466 9.26 -10.14 -26.20
CA PHE A 466 8.52 -11.05 -25.33
C PHE A 466 7.49 -10.26 -24.53
N ARG A 467 6.36 -9.99 -25.17
CA ARG A 467 5.11 -9.77 -24.43
C ARG A 467 4.97 -10.93 -23.47
N GLN A 468 5.18 -10.71 -22.17
CA GLN A 468 4.58 -11.60 -21.18
C GLN A 468 3.13 -11.79 -21.63
N ALA A 469 2.67 -13.04 -21.67
CA ALA A 469 1.25 -13.27 -21.82
C ALA A 469 0.56 -12.34 -20.82
N PRO A 470 -0.32 -11.46 -21.29
CA PRO A 470 -0.83 -10.41 -20.43
C PRO A 470 -1.37 -11.06 -19.18
N ILE A 471 -0.99 -10.53 -18.01
CA ILE A 471 -1.65 -10.92 -16.76
C ILE A 471 -3.09 -10.50 -16.96
N CYS A 472 -3.93 -11.44 -17.39
CA CYS A 472 -5.32 -11.18 -17.65
C CYS A 472 -6.00 -10.93 -16.31
N HIS A 473 -6.40 -9.69 -16.06
CA HIS A 473 -7.23 -9.33 -14.92
C HIS A 473 -8.70 -9.38 -15.35
N GLN A 474 -9.53 -9.97 -14.54
CA GLN A 474 -10.97 -9.72 -14.68
C GLN A 474 -11.27 -8.32 -14.11
N SER A 475 -11.93 -7.49 -14.89
CA SER A 475 -12.35 -6.18 -14.41
C SER A 475 -13.23 -6.33 -13.14
N PRO A 476 -12.88 -5.68 -12.02
CA PRO A 476 -13.67 -5.76 -10.81
C PRO A 476 -14.98 -4.95 -10.90
N CYS A 477 -15.09 -4.05 -11.86
CA CYS A 477 -16.21 -3.14 -12.05
C CYS A 477 -16.50 -2.93 -13.54
N HIS A 478 -17.63 -2.30 -13.84
CA HIS A 478 -17.91 -1.78 -15.18
C HIS A 478 -17.26 -0.39 -15.29
N ILE A 479 -16.53 -0.13 -16.36
CA ILE A 479 -15.87 1.16 -16.62
C ILE A 479 -16.49 1.79 -17.86
N GLY A 480 -17.02 3.00 -17.72
CA GLY A 480 -17.70 3.69 -18.80
C GLY A 480 -17.41 5.17 -18.87
N VAL A 481 -17.84 5.79 -19.95
CA VAL A 481 -17.78 7.24 -20.17
C VAL A 481 -19.19 7.77 -20.40
N VAL A 482 -19.47 8.93 -19.80
CA VAL A 482 -20.76 9.60 -20.00
C VAL A 482 -20.71 10.44 -21.25
N LEU A 483 -21.65 10.19 -22.15
CA LEU A 483 -21.75 10.86 -23.44
C LEU A 483 -23.16 11.40 -23.69
N ALA A 484 -23.26 12.38 -24.57
CA ALA A 484 -24.52 12.80 -25.16
C ALA A 484 -24.68 12.07 -26.49
N GLU A 485 -25.85 11.43 -26.67
CA GLU A 485 -26.19 10.68 -27.90
C GLU A 485 -27.33 11.35 -28.64
N PRO A 486 -27.54 11.10 -29.95
CA PRO A 486 -28.72 11.51 -30.65
C PRO A 486 -29.99 10.99 -29.95
N PHE A 487 -30.93 11.86 -29.66
CA PHE A 487 -32.16 11.46 -28.97
C PHE A 487 -33.04 10.58 -29.84
N ALA A 488 -33.48 9.45 -29.29
CA ALA A 488 -34.40 8.52 -29.92
C ALA A 488 -35.50 8.12 -28.93
N ASN A 489 -36.77 8.32 -29.31
CA ASN A 489 -37.94 8.12 -28.43
C ASN A 489 -38.11 6.67 -27.92
N PHE A 490 -37.50 5.69 -28.57
CA PHE A 490 -37.61 4.27 -28.19
C PHE A 490 -36.50 3.79 -27.28
N SER A 491 -35.46 4.62 -27.06
CA SER A 491 -34.28 4.24 -26.25
C SER A 491 -33.91 5.26 -25.19
N HIS A 492 -34.57 6.40 -25.12
CA HIS A 492 -34.29 7.45 -24.17
C HIS A 492 -35.55 8.00 -23.53
N GLU A 493 -35.48 8.31 -22.24
CA GLU A 493 -36.57 8.97 -21.53
C GLU A 493 -36.70 10.43 -21.93
N PRO A 494 -37.91 10.99 -21.93
CA PRO A 494 -38.16 12.39 -22.32
C PRO A 494 -37.31 13.41 -21.53
N GLU A 495 -37.02 13.14 -20.26
CA GLU A 495 -36.25 14.00 -19.34
C GLU A 495 -34.75 14.07 -19.71
N GLN A 496 -34.28 13.12 -20.47
CA GLN A 496 -32.91 13.10 -20.98
C GLN A 496 -32.72 14.02 -22.17
N ARG A 497 -33.82 14.40 -22.83
CA ARG A 497 -33.82 15.17 -24.06
C ARG A 497 -33.41 16.62 -23.82
N TYR A 498 -32.45 17.10 -24.61
CA TYR A 498 -32.12 18.52 -24.74
C TYR A 498 -31.80 18.88 -26.18
N LEU A 499 -31.90 20.17 -26.50
CA LEU A 499 -31.48 20.67 -27.80
C LEU A 499 -30.05 21.16 -27.70
N ASP A 500 -29.16 20.59 -28.52
CA ASP A 500 -27.77 21.04 -28.61
C ASP A 500 -27.74 22.50 -29.12
N THR A 501 -27.20 23.39 -28.32
CA THR A 501 -27.15 24.83 -28.61
C THR A 501 -26.32 25.17 -29.84
N HIS A 502 -25.50 24.26 -30.34
CA HIS A 502 -24.63 24.47 -31.50
C HIS A 502 -25.26 24.08 -32.83
N ASP A 503 -26.08 23.03 -32.86
CA ASP A 503 -26.65 22.51 -34.10
C ASP A 503 -28.19 22.37 -34.07
N GLY A 504 -28.83 22.70 -32.92
CA GLY A 504 -30.27 22.61 -32.73
C GLY A 504 -30.83 21.18 -32.73
N LYS A 505 -29.99 20.16 -32.77
CA LYS A 505 -30.45 18.76 -32.79
C LYS A 505 -30.79 18.26 -31.40
N ALA A 506 -31.81 17.42 -31.32
CA ALA A 506 -32.20 16.76 -30.09
C ALA A 506 -31.15 15.68 -29.70
N ARG A 507 -30.69 15.76 -28.46
CA ARG A 507 -29.76 14.79 -27.87
C ARG A 507 -30.27 14.30 -26.52
N ALA A 508 -29.83 13.12 -26.12
CA ALA A 508 -30.02 12.59 -24.78
C ALA A 508 -28.73 12.78 -23.97
N LYS A 509 -28.88 13.34 -22.76
CA LYS A 509 -27.76 13.56 -21.81
C LYS A 509 -27.57 12.39 -20.85
N ASN A 510 -26.41 12.34 -20.24
CA ASN A 510 -26.08 11.40 -19.15
C ASN A 510 -26.13 9.90 -19.53
N ASN A 511 -25.99 9.57 -20.82
CA ASN A 511 -25.88 8.18 -21.24
C ASN A 511 -24.49 7.65 -20.99
N ILE A 512 -24.40 6.43 -20.46
CA ILE A 512 -23.15 5.78 -20.18
C ILE A 512 -22.83 4.82 -21.33
N LYS A 513 -21.68 4.98 -21.92
CA LYS A 513 -21.11 3.98 -22.81
C LYS A 513 -20.07 3.17 -22.07
N TRP A 514 -20.40 1.93 -21.78
CA TRP A 514 -19.49 1.00 -21.13
C TRP A 514 -18.38 0.63 -22.09
N LEU A 515 -17.14 0.77 -21.61
CA LEU A 515 -15.92 0.43 -22.36
C LEU A 515 -15.37 -0.90 -21.92
N VAL A 516 -15.57 -1.26 -20.66
CA VAL A 516 -15.16 -2.52 -20.04
C VAL A 516 -16.29 -2.97 -19.12
N LEU A 517 -16.68 -4.22 -19.21
CA LEU A 517 -17.68 -4.81 -18.32
C LEU A 517 -17.01 -5.53 -17.15
N LYS A 518 -17.70 -5.59 -16.01
CA LYS A 518 -17.24 -6.37 -14.85
C LYS A 518 -17.09 -7.84 -15.26
N GLY A 519 -15.90 -8.38 -15.01
CA GLY A 519 -15.56 -9.74 -15.42
C GLY A 519 -14.88 -9.85 -16.77
N ASP A 520 -14.83 -8.77 -17.58
CA ASP A 520 -14.04 -8.77 -18.82
C ASP A 520 -12.57 -9.04 -18.50
N LEU A 521 -11.93 -9.83 -19.34
CA LEU A 521 -10.49 -10.06 -19.26
C LEU A 521 -9.78 -8.81 -19.79
N ILE A 522 -9.08 -8.13 -18.90
CA ILE A 522 -8.23 -6.98 -19.23
C ILE A 522 -6.80 -7.48 -19.36
N GLU A 523 -6.26 -7.35 -20.55
CA GLU A 523 -4.83 -7.53 -20.81
C GLU A 523 -4.06 -6.25 -20.42
N ASN A 524 -2.80 -6.37 -20.04
CA ASN A 524 -1.98 -5.22 -19.59
C ASN A 524 -1.89 -4.04 -20.57
N GLU A 525 -2.26 -4.25 -21.84
CA GLU A 525 -2.27 -3.24 -22.88
C GLU A 525 -3.63 -3.11 -23.59
N LEU A 526 -4.73 -3.33 -22.87
CA LEU A 526 -6.06 -3.14 -23.46
C LEU A 526 -6.31 -1.66 -23.71
N TYR A 527 -6.27 -1.26 -24.96
CA TYR A 527 -6.70 0.06 -25.41
C TYR A 527 -8.11 -0.02 -25.99
N VAL A 528 -9.09 0.50 -25.29
CA VAL A 528 -10.43 0.66 -25.83
C VAL A 528 -10.49 1.95 -26.64
N LYS A 529 -10.61 1.86 -27.94
CA LYS A 529 -10.73 3.03 -28.83
C LYS A 529 -12.20 3.43 -28.97
N GLN A 530 -12.55 4.57 -28.39
CA GLN A 530 -13.86 5.16 -28.57
C GLN A 530 -13.76 6.42 -29.42
N ARG A 531 -14.46 6.45 -30.56
CA ARG A 531 -14.55 7.65 -31.37
C ARG A 531 -15.56 8.62 -30.74
N ILE A 532 -15.07 9.79 -30.34
CA ILE A 532 -15.90 10.88 -29.79
C ILE A 532 -15.80 12.07 -30.73
N VAL A 533 -16.94 12.67 -31.05
CA VAL A 533 -17.02 13.86 -31.87
C VAL A 533 -17.36 15.04 -30.97
N ARG A 534 -16.46 16.05 -30.93
CA ARG A 534 -16.69 17.31 -30.22
C ARG A 534 -16.61 18.47 -31.19
N LYS A 535 -17.57 19.38 -31.13
CA LYS A 535 -17.53 20.62 -31.90
C LYS A 535 -16.66 21.64 -31.20
N LEU A 536 -15.76 22.27 -31.94
CA LEU A 536 -14.87 23.29 -31.44
C LEU A 536 -15.44 24.70 -31.73
N PRO A 537 -15.09 25.73 -30.93
CA PRO A 537 -15.44 27.12 -31.22
C PRO A 537 -14.88 27.55 -32.59
N LYS A 538 -15.63 28.35 -33.32
CA LYS A 538 -15.28 28.82 -34.68
C LYS A 538 -13.98 29.62 -34.77
N ARG A 539 -13.44 30.12 -33.66
CA ARG A 539 -12.17 30.87 -33.58
C ARG A 539 -11.24 30.20 -32.58
N MET A 540 -10.50 29.20 -33.02
CA MET A 540 -9.35 28.69 -32.27
C MET A 540 -8.05 29.09 -32.99
N ASN A 541 -7.09 29.55 -32.22
CA ASN A 541 -5.73 29.73 -32.73
C ASN A 541 -5.18 28.33 -33.07
N PRO A 542 -4.64 28.10 -34.29
CA PRO A 542 -4.07 26.81 -34.69
C PRO A 542 -2.96 26.29 -33.77
N ALA A 543 -2.29 27.19 -33.04
CA ALA A 543 -1.24 26.84 -32.07
C ALA A 543 -1.77 26.49 -30.68
N SER A 544 -3.09 26.60 -30.42
CA SER A 544 -3.67 26.29 -29.11
C SER A 544 -3.77 24.77 -28.92
N ARG A 545 -3.21 24.27 -27.83
CA ARG A 545 -3.45 22.89 -27.38
C ARG A 545 -4.83 22.79 -26.77
N LEU A 546 -5.66 21.86 -27.27
CA LEU A 546 -6.95 21.54 -26.69
C LEU A 546 -6.78 20.38 -25.71
N THR A 547 -7.03 20.64 -24.43
CA THR A 547 -7.15 19.57 -23.44
C THR A 547 -8.62 19.17 -23.34
N VAL A 548 -8.90 17.90 -23.58
CA VAL A 548 -10.24 17.33 -23.41
C VAL A 548 -10.23 16.47 -22.16
N VAL A 549 -11.03 16.84 -21.18
CA VAL A 549 -11.20 16.08 -19.94
C VAL A 549 -12.48 15.27 -20.08
N PHE A 550 -12.40 13.98 -19.79
CA PHE A 550 -13.53 13.07 -19.68
C PHE A 550 -13.62 12.57 -18.25
N ASP A 551 -14.81 12.59 -17.70
CA ASP A 551 -15.10 11.90 -16.45
C ASP A 551 -15.34 10.42 -16.78
N THR A 552 -14.56 9.54 -16.17
CA THR A 552 -14.80 8.10 -16.19
C THR A 552 -15.60 7.72 -14.95
N TRP A 553 -16.52 6.79 -15.13
CA TRP A 553 -17.42 6.36 -14.06
C TRP A 553 -17.31 4.87 -13.86
N ASP A 554 -17.12 4.47 -12.60
CA ASP A 554 -17.10 3.07 -12.18
C ASP A 554 -18.46 2.70 -11.61
N TYR A 555 -19.02 1.58 -12.02
CA TYR A 555 -20.24 1.04 -11.47
C TYR A 555 -19.97 -0.24 -10.68
N ILE A 556 -20.27 -0.19 -9.38
CA ILE A 556 -20.03 -1.27 -8.40
C ILE A 556 -21.33 -1.99 -7.97
N GLY A 557 -22.44 -1.76 -8.66
CA GLY A 557 -23.75 -2.31 -8.30
C GLY A 557 -23.86 -3.84 -8.49
N GLU A 558 -24.99 -4.39 -8.03
CA GLU A 558 -25.27 -5.83 -8.02
C GLU A 558 -25.53 -6.45 -9.41
N TYR A 559 -25.86 -5.64 -10.40
CA TYR A 559 -26.12 -6.12 -11.77
C TYR A 559 -24.81 -6.48 -12.47
N ALA A 560 -24.43 -7.75 -12.38
CA ALA A 560 -23.15 -8.23 -12.93
C ALA A 560 -23.11 -8.28 -14.46
N ASN A 561 -24.26 -8.46 -15.14
CA ASN A 561 -24.32 -8.73 -16.58
C ASN A 561 -24.91 -7.58 -17.41
N GLU A 562 -25.75 -6.72 -16.83
CA GLU A 562 -26.41 -5.60 -17.51
C GLU A 562 -26.32 -4.35 -16.65
N PRO A 563 -25.23 -3.57 -16.77
CA PRO A 563 -25.10 -2.31 -16.03
C PRO A 563 -26.09 -1.26 -16.59
N PRO A 564 -26.51 -0.28 -15.77
CA PRO A 564 -27.45 0.75 -16.20
C PRO A 564 -26.89 1.58 -17.35
N THR A 565 -27.77 2.04 -18.22
CA THR A 565 -27.39 2.81 -19.41
C THR A 565 -27.36 4.32 -19.15
N ASN A 566 -27.91 4.76 -18.01
CA ASN A 566 -27.97 6.18 -17.65
C ASN A 566 -27.62 6.41 -16.18
N LEU A 567 -26.94 7.54 -15.88
CA LEU A 567 -26.55 7.94 -14.52
C LEU A 567 -27.70 8.08 -13.52
N HIS A 568 -28.92 8.35 -14.01
CA HIS A 568 -30.09 8.55 -13.15
C HIS A 568 -30.78 7.25 -12.73
N GLU A 569 -30.50 6.11 -13.37
CA GLU A 569 -31.15 4.84 -13.06
C GLU A 569 -30.81 4.30 -11.66
N THR A 570 -29.61 4.61 -11.17
CA THR A 570 -29.14 4.13 -9.85
C THR A 570 -28.32 5.20 -9.12
N PRO A 571 -28.95 6.22 -8.53
CA PRO A 571 -28.25 7.27 -7.81
C PRO A 571 -27.41 6.68 -6.65
N GLY A 572 -26.15 7.07 -6.57
CA GLY A 572 -25.24 6.69 -5.47
C GLY A 572 -24.46 5.40 -5.67
N LYS A 573 -24.62 4.67 -6.78
CA LYS A 573 -23.83 3.46 -7.11
C LYS A 573 -22.71 3.70 -8.15
N PHE A 574 -22.52 4.94 -8.57
CA PHE A 574 -21.42 5.35 -9.43
C PHE A 574 -20.31 6.03 -8.61
N GLN A 575 -19.06 5.73 -8.93
CA GLN A 575 -17.86 6.36 -8.38
C GLN A 575 -17.03 7.05 -9.46
#